data_720c84757819e95ac4c3d7eb874ad130
#
_entry.id   720c84757819e95ac4c3d7eb874ad130
#
_cell.length_a   1.000
_cell.length_b   1.000
_cell.length_c   1.000
_cell.angle_alpha   90.00
_cell.angle_beta   90.00
_cell.angle_gamma   90.00
#
_symmetry.space_group_name_H-M   'P 1'
#
loop_
_entity.id
_entity.type
_entity.pdbx_description
1 polymer ?
#
loop_
_entity_poly.entity_id
_entity_poly.type
_entity_poly.pdbx_seq_one_letter_code
_entity_poly.pdbx_strand_id
1 'polypeptide(L)'
;PVQPADDLYRSLLKDPGIKRVINLWRHARCALLGIGLPPRIRASLPAVLRRSGADLAAAEGDISNRTFDAAGRPVPFAGAEHMFAMGFDDLRRVPFSIGVAVGTGKAGTLVAAARGGYINRLVTDAATAHAILDLPADGRAVRPRKRKVHDG
;
A
#
# COMPACT_ATOMS: atom_id res chain seq x y z
N PRO A 1 -13.03 -24.73 -13.18
CA PRO A 1 -11.66 -25.05 -13.58
C PRO A 1 -10.69 -24.29 -12.70
N VAL A 2 -9.80 -25.06 -12.01
CA VAL A 2 -8.73 -24.46 -11.19
C VAL A 2 -7.80 -23.73 -12.14
N GLN A 3 -7.51 -22.46 -11.87
CA GLN A 3 -6.60 -21.70 -12.72
C GLN A 3 -5.17 -22.22 -12.54
N PRO A 4 -4.34 -22.30 -13.60
CA PRO A 4 -2.94 -22.76 -13.49
C PRO A 4 -2.13 -21.98 -12.45
N ALA A 5 -2.49 -20.72 -12.18
CA ALA A 5 -1.90 -19.90 -11.13
C ALA A 5 -2.16 -20.45 -9.72
N ASP A 6 -3.32 -21.06 -9.47
CA ASP A 6 -3.69 -21.65 -8.18
C ASP A 6 -2.83 -22.87 -7.86
N ASP A 7 -2.59 -23.73 -8.85
CA ASP A 7 -1.80 -24.95 -8.65
C ASP A 7 -0.33 -24.61 -8.41
N LEU A 8 0.21 -23.65 -9.14
CA LEU A 8 1.58 -23.17 -8.93
C LEU A 8 1.72 -22.55 -7.53
N TYR A 9 0.78 -21.67 -7.13
CA TYR A 9 0.80 -21.04 -5.81
C TYR A 9 0.73 -22.07 -4.68
N ARG A 10 -0.18 -23.06 -4.79
CA ARG A 10 -0.28 -24.16 -3.82
C ARG A 10 0.97 -25.01 -3.76
N SER A 11 1.61 -25.25 -4.91
CA SER A 11 2.87 -25.97 -4.98
C SER A 11 4.00 -25.19 -4.29
N LEU A 12 4.10 -23.89 -4.55
CA LEU A 12 5.09 -23.01 -3.91
C LEU A 12 4.88 -22.92 -2.39
N LEU A 13 3.64 -22.93 -1.91
CA LEU A 13 3.34 -22.96 -0.47
C LEU A 13 3.84 -24.25 0.22
N LYS A 14 4.14 -25.32 -0.53
CA LYS A 14 4.72 -26.55 0.03
C LYS A 14 6.24 -26.48 0.13
N ASP A 15 6.87 -25.54 -0.59
CA ASP A 15 8.32 -25.36 -0.58
C ASP A 15 8.82 -25.00 0.83
N PRO A 16 9.87 -25.70 1.34
CA PRO A 16 10.38 -25.45 2.70
C PRO A 16 10.97 -24.05 2.87
N GLY A 17 11.59 -23.48 1.84
CA GLY A 17 12.17 -22.14 1.88
C GLY A 17 11.08 -21.08 2.00
N ILE A 18 10.01 -21.20 1.20
CA ILE A 18 8.85 -20.30 1.25
C ILE A 18 8.13 -20.40 2.60
N LYS A 19 7.91 -21.62 3.10
CA LYS A 19 7.34 -21.83 4.43
C LYS A 19 8.15 -21.15 5.53
N ARG A 20 9.47 -21.24 5.47
CA ARG A 20 10.37 -20.58 6.42
C ARG A 20 10.20 -19.07 6.38
N VAL A 21 10.12 -18.45 5.21
CA VAL A 21 9.90 -16.99 5.07
C VAL A 21 8.54 -16.59 5.63
N ILE A 22 7.46 -17.33 5.28
CA ILE A 22 6.12 -17.06 5.80
C ILE A 22 6.10 -17.17 7.33
N ASN A 23 6.80 -18.14 7.90
CA ASN A 23 6.91 -18.30 9.35
C ASN A 23 7.66 -17.12 10.00
N LEU A 24 8.71 -16.61 9.36
CA LEU A 24 9.42 -15.41 9.83
C LEU A 24 8.51 -14.17 9.85
N TRP A 25 7.64 -14.00 8.85
CA TRP A 25 6.68 -12.90 8.86
C TRP A 25 5.75 -12.92 10.08
N ARG A 26 5.27 -14.11 10.44
CA ARG A 26 4.36 -14.28 11.59
C ARG A 26 5.00 -13.93 12.93
N HIS A 27 6.32 -13.99 13.01
CA HIS A 27 7.10 -13.69 14.21
C HIS A 27 7.88 -12.37 14.08
N ALA A 28 7.64 -11.60 13.02
CA ALA A 28 8.32 -10.33 12.80
C ALA A 28 7.99 -9.35 13.91
N ARG A 29 9.03 -8.81 14.55
CA ARG A 29 8.91 -7.74 15.56
C ARG A 29 9.06 -6.36 14.95
N CYS A 30 9.66 -6.28 13.78
CA CYS A 30 9.86 -5.04 13.02
C CYS A 30 9.60 -5.30 11.55
N ALA A 31 8.90 -4.38 10.91
CA ALA A 31 8.72 -4.32 9.46
C ALA A 31 9.14 -2.94 8.96
N LEU A 32 10.00 -2.90 7.95
CA LEU A 32 10.37 -1.68 7.23
C LEU A 32 9.67 -1.67 5.88
N LEU A 33 8.83 -0.68 5.64
CA LEU A 33 7.84 -0.69 4.57
C LEU A 33 7.98 0.55 3.67
N GLY A 34 8.15 0.31 2.37
CA GLY A 34 7.92 1.34 1.37
C GLY A 34 6.41 1.55 1.16
N ILE A 35 5.99 2.82 1.06
CA ILE A 35 4.59 3.18 0.80
C ILE A 35 4.48 3.70 -0.64
N GLY A 36 3.67 3.03 -1.44
CA GLY A 36 3.43 3.37 -2.83
C GLY A 36 2.37 4.46 -3.00
N LEU A 37 2.54 5.29 -4.04
CA LEU A 37 1.55 6.31 -4.44
C LEU A 37 0.25 5.66 -4.91
N PRO A 38 -0.87 6.40 -4.89
CA PRO A 38 -2.12 5.94 -5.50
C PRO A 38 -1.89 5.41 -6.92
N PRO A 39 -2.44 4.25 -7.28
CA PRO A 39 -2.26 3.67 -8.62
C PRO A 39 -2.62 4.63 -9.76
N ARG A 40 -3.64 5.48 -9.56
CA ARG A 40 -4.15 6.45 -10.53
C ARG A 40 -3.16 7.55 -10.94
N ILE A 41 -2.13 7.82 -10.10
CA ILE A 41 -1.13 8.87 -10.37
C ILE A 41 0.29 8.31 -10.59
N ARG A 42 0.44 7.00 -10.61
CA ARG A 42 1.72 6.36 -10.88
C ARG A 42 2.04 6.38 -12.38
N ALA A 43 3.28 6.72 -12.71
CA ALA A 43 3.79 6.64 -14.08
C ALA A 43 3.76 5.19 -14.63
N SER A 44 3.93 4.19 -13.73
CA SER A 44 3.82 2.78 -14.08
C SER A 44 3.19 1.99 -12.94
N LEU A 45 2.29 1.06 -13.27
CA LEU A 45 1.73 0.12 -12.30
C LEU A 45 2.55 -1.17 -12.29
N PRO A 46 2.74 -1.80 -11.12
CA PRO A 46 3.24 -3.17 -11.06
C PRO A 46 2.43 -4.10 -11.97
N ALA A 47 3.11 -5.06 -12.60
CA ALA A 47 2.46 -5.94 -13.58
C ALA A 47 1.26 -6.69 -12.98
N VAL A 48 1.31 -7.07 -11.69
CA VAL A 48 0.22 -7.74 -10.99
C VAL A 48 -1.04 -6.86 -10.94
N LEU A 49 -0.91 -5.59 -10.61
CA LEU A 49 -2.04 -4.64 -10.55
C LEU A 49 -2.59 -4.34 -11.96
N ARG A 50 -1.71 -4.17 -12.94
CA ARG A 50 -2.12 -3.90 -14.32
C ARG A 50 -2.87 -5.08 -14.96
N ARG A 51 -2.47 -6.32 -14.65
CA ARG A 51 -3.09 -7.53 -15.20
C ARG A 51 -4.38 -7.93 -14.48
N SER A 52 -4.60 -7.45 -13.28
CA SER A 52 -5.77 -7.82 -12.49
C SER A 52 -7.09 -7.29 -13.08
N GLY A 53 -7.05 -6.29 -13.98
CA GLY A 53 -8.26 -5.62 -14.49
C GLY A 53 -9.07 -4.91 -13.39
N ALA A 54 -8.49 -4.74 -12.19
CA ALA A 54 -9.20 -4.20 -11.04
C ALA A 54 -9.51 -2.72 -11.20
N ASP A 55 -10.68 -2.31 -10.73
CA ASP A 55 -10.97 -0.89 -10.50
C ASP A 55 -10.19 -0.40 -9.26
N LEU A 56 -9.04 0.20 -9.53
CA LEU A 56 -8.18 0.79 -8.50
C LEU A 56 -8.46 2.29 -8.28
N ALA A 57 -9.58 2.80 -8.79
CA ALA A 57 -9.93 4.22 -8.65
C ALA A 57 -10.06 4.63 -7.19
N ALA A 58 -10.55 3.75 -6.33
CA ALA A 58 -10.67 3.96 -4.90
C ALA A 58 -9.34 3.80 -4.14
N ALA A 59 -8.30 3.23 -4.74
CA ALA A 59 -7.05 2.98 -4.06
C ALA A 59 -6.27 4.27 -3.80
N GLU A 60 -5.92 4.54 -2.55
CA GLU A 60 -5.12 5.68 -2.11
C GLU A 60 -3.62 5.35 -2.08
N GLY A 61 -3.26 4.08 -1.99
CA GLY A 61 -1.89 3.64 -2.03
C GLY A 61 -1.75 2.14 -1.97
N ASP A 62 -0.50 1.68 -1.84
CA ASP A 62 -0.20 0.28 -1.62
C ASP A 62 0.99 0.07 -0.68
N ILE A 63 1.02 -1.10 -0.06
CA ILE A 63 2.16 -1.66 0.64
C ILE A 63 2.39 -3.06 0.07
N SER A 64 3.58 -3.33 -0.45
CA SER A 64 3.92 -4.61 -1.09
C SER A 64 2.89 -5.02 -2.16
N ASN A 65 2.44 -4.07 -2.97
CA ASN A 65 1.39 -4.19 -3.99
C ASN A 65 -0.01 -4.53 -3.46
N ARG A 66 -0.25 -4.57 -2.16
CA ARG A 66 -1.59 -4.65 -1.58
C ARG A 66 -2.16 -3.26 -1.43
N THR A 67 -3.27 -3.00 -2.10
CA THR A 67 -3.91 -1.69 -2.22
C THR A 67 -4.87 -1.42 -1.08
N PHE A 68 -4.98 -0.15 -0.67
CA PHE A 68 -5.92 0.33 0.35
C PHE A 68 -6.51 1.70 -0.05
N ASP A 69 -7.70 1.99 0.45
CA ASP A 69 -8.41 3.26 0.23
C ASP A 69 -7.97 4.37 1.22
N ALA A 70 -8.52 5.57 1.07
CA ALA A 70 -8.22 6.72 1.93
C ALA A 70 -8.59 6.52 3.41
N ALA A 71 -9.49 5.60 3.72
CA ALA A 71 -9.81 5.20 5.09
C ALA A 71 -8.88 4.11 5.63
N GLY A 72 -7.93 3.61 4.81
CA GLY A 72 -7.04 2.51 5.15
C GLY A 72 -7.70 1.13 5.04
N ARG A 73 -8.83 1.01 4.36
CA ARG A 73 -9.48 -0.29 4.13
C ARG A 73 -8.86 -0.97 2.91
N PRO A 74 -8.68 -2.30 2.94
CA PRO A 74 -8.18 -3.02 1.78
C PRO A 74 -9.03 -2.79 0.53
N VAL A 75 -8.40 -2.53 -0.61
CA VAL A 75 -9.04 -2.55 -1.93
C VAL A 75 -8.61 -3.83 -2.63
N PRO A 76 -9.47 -4.86 -2.67
CA PRO A 76 -9.11 -6.15 -3.25
C PRO A 76 -8.99 -6.06 -4.77
N PHE A 77 -8.17 -6.94 -5.35
CA PHE A 77 -8.06 -7.13 -6.79
C PHE A 77 -7.80 -8.61 -7.10
N ALA A 78 -8.14 -9.04 -8.31
CA ALA A 78 -7.97 -10.44 -8.74
C ALA A 78 -6.48 -10.83 -8.72
N GLY A 79 -6.14 -11.95 -8.09
CA GLY A 79 -4.76 -12.43 -7.91
C GLY A 79 -4.07 -11.94 -6.65
N ALA A 80 -4.70 -11.07 -5.83
CA ALA A 80 -4.14 -10.63 -4.56
C ALA A 80 -3.93 -11.80 -3.57
N GLU A 81 -4.76 -12.83 -3.68
CA GLU A 81 -4.70 -14.06 -2.90
C GLU A 81 -3.48 -14.93 -3.21
N HIS A 82 -2.89 -14.76 -4.41
CA HIS A 82 -1.70 -15.51 -4.85
C HIS A 82 -0.38 -14.76 -4.61
N MET A 83 -0.43 -13.64 -3.88
CA MET A 83 0.77 -12.85 -3.62
C MET A 83 1.54 -13.37 -2.42
N PHE A 84 2.84 -13.63 -2.62
CA PHE A 84 3.79 -13.85 -1.53
C PHE A 84 4.22 -12.51 -0.93
N ALA A 85 3.35 -11.93 -0.15
CA ALA A 85 3.60 -10.71 0.60
C ALA A 85 2.85 -10.76 1.93
N MET A 86 3.42 -10.16 2.98
CA MET A 86 2.75 -10.05 4.28
C MET A 86 1.38 -9.39 4.10
N GLY A 87 0.36 -10.00 4.68
CA GLY A 87 -1.00 -9.49 4.63
C GLY A 87 -1.18 -8.27 5.55
N PHE A 88 -2.25 -7.49 5.32
CA PHE A 88 -2.55 -6.34 6.16
C PHE A 88 -2.83 -6.73 7.62
N ASP A 89 -3.47 -7.89 7.85
CA ASP A 89 -3.73 -8.36 9.21
C ASP A 89 -2.45 -8.76 9.94
N ASP A 90 -1.47 -9.30 9.22
CA ASP A 90 -0.17 -9.59 9.80
C ASP A 90 0.62 -8.30 10.08
N LEU A 91 0.57 -7.30 9.19
CA LEU A 91 1.19 -5.99 9.40
C LEU A 91 0.67 -5.29 10.66
N ARG A 92 -0.65 -5.37 10.92
CA ARG A 92 -1.27 -4.81 12.12
C ARG A 92 -0.76 -5.43 13.44
N ARG A 93 -0.26 -6.67 13.37
CA ARG A 93 0.30 -7.37 14.53
C ARG A 93 1.77 -7.08 14.79
N VAL A 94 2.46 -6.49 13.80
CA VAL A 94 3.89 -6.18 13.95
C VAL A 94 4.07 -5.03 14.94
N PRO A 95 4.82 -5.24 16.06
CA PRO A 95 4.99 -4.20 17.08
C PRO A 95 5.64 -2.92 16.56
N PHE A 96 6.58 -3.02 15.62
CA PHE A 96 7.32 -1.91 15.01
C PHE A 96 7.12 -1.93 13.49
N SER A 97 6.02 -1.39 13.02
CA SER A 97 5.75 -1.27 11.58
C SER A 97 6.10 0.16 11.13
N ILE A 98 7.22 0.28 10.42
CA ILE A 98 7.85 1.54 10.07
C ILE A 98 7.63 1.83 8.59
N GLY A 99 6.82 2.83 8.28
CA GLY A 99 6.70 3.34 6.91
C GLY A 99 7.86 4.28 6.58
N VAL A 100 8.48 4.10 5.43
CA VAL A 100 9.52 5.01 4.91
C VAL A 100 9.04 5.58 3.59
N ALA A 101 8.85 6.88 3.53
CA ALA A 101 8.43 7.55 2.30
C ALA A 101 8.74 9.05 2.35
N VAL A 102 9.06 9.63 1.21
CA VAL A 102 9.30 11.06 1.04
C VAL A 102 8.49 11.60 -0.13
N GLY A 103 8.17 12.89 -0.08
CA GLY A 103 7.42 13.61 -1.11
C GLY A 103 6.00 13.97 -0.67
N THR A 104 5.67 15.26 -0.75
CA THR A 104 4.38 15.83 -0.30
C THR A 104 3.16 15.18 -0.94
N GLY A 105 3.29 14.68 -2.19
CA GLY A 105 2.22 13.93 -2.87
C GLY A 105 1.84 12.61 -2.22
N LYS A 106 2.64 12.12 -1.24
CA LYS A 106 2.35 10.90 -0.47
C LYS A 106 1.61 11.15 0.83
N ALA A 107 1.38 12.40 1.21
CA ALA A 107 0.77 12.75 2.50
C ALA A 107 -0.55 11.99 2.75
N GLY A 108 -1.48 12.03 1.80
CA GLY A 108 -2.76 11.28 1.90
C GLY A 108 -2.57 9.78 2.05
N THR A 109 -1.68 9.21 1.25
CA THR A 109 -1.34 7.78 1.29
C THR A 109 -0.77 7.37 2.65
N LEU A 110 0.12 8.19 3.22
CA LEU A 110 0.73 7.92 4.53
C LEU A 110 -0.29 7.96 5.66
N VAL A 111 -1.19 8.92 5.63
CA VAL A 111 -2.31 9.00 6.58
C VAL A 111 -3.24 7.79 6.43
N ALA A 112 -3.56 7.39 5.20
CA ALA A 112 -4.38 6.21 4.95
C ALA A 112 -3.71 4.92 5.46
N ALA A 113 -2.39 4.75 5.25
CA ALA A 113 -1.64 3.61 5.76
C ALA A 113 -1.64 3.55 7.31
N ALA A 114 -1.51 4.71 7.97
CA ALA A 114 -1.59 4.80 9.44
C ALA A 114 -3.01 4.50 9.95
N ARG A 115 -4.05 5.01 9.29
CA ARG A 115 -5.47 4.71 9.62
C ARG A 115 -5.78 3.23 9.49
N GLY A 116 -5.23 2.58 8.48
CA GLY A 116 -5.36 1.13 8.30
C GLY A 116 -4.62 0.31 9.35
N GLY A 117 -3.79 0.94 10.19
CA GLY A 117 -2.94 0.28 11.18
C GLY A 117 -1.77 -0.49 10.55
N TYR A 118 -1.42 -0.20 9.30
CA TYR A 118 -0.34 -0.89 8.59
C TYR A 118 1.04 -0.38 8.97
N ILE A 119 1.10 0.88 9.38
CA ILE A 119 2.28 1.51 9.97
C ILE A 119 1.92 2.15 11.30
N ASN A 120 2.81 2.08 12.26
CA ASN A 120 2.69 2.77 13.55
C ASN A 120 3.89 3.69 13.84
N ARG A 121 4.81 3.77 12.89
CA ARG A 121 5.94 4.72 12.85
C ARG A 121 6.16 5.17 11.43
N LEU A 122 6.64 6.40 11.28
CA LEU A 122 6.92 7.00 9.99
C LEU A 122 8.30 7.65 9.99
N VAL A 123 9.07 7.36 8.95
CA VAL A 123 10.31 8.07 8.61
C VAL A 123 10.04 8.83 7.30
N THR A 124 10.14 10.16 7.37
CA THR A 124 9.84 11.03 6.22
C THR A 124 10.65 12.32 6.30
N ASP A 125 10.61 13.14 5.25
CA ASP A 125 11.20 14.47 5.24
C ASP A 125 10.26 15.52 5.86
N ALA A 126 10.82 16.69 6.24
CA ALA A 126 10.07 17.77 6.88
C ALA A 126 8.91 18.30 6.01
N ALA A 127 9.13 18.42 4.69
CA ALA A 127 8.10 18.92 3.78
C ALA A 127 6.90 17.97 3.71
N THR A 128 7.16 16.65 3.66
CA THR A 128 6.11 15.63 3.70
C THR A 128 5.39 15.63 5.05
N ALA A 129 6.13 15.78 6.16
CA ALA A 129 5.54 15.86 7.50
C ALA A 129 4.58 17.07 7.62
N HIS A 130 5.00 18.25 7.16
CA HIS A 130 4.11 19.43 7.11
C HIS A 130 2.88 19.17 6.25
N ALA A 131 3.05 18.61 5.05
CA ALA A 131 1.93 18.28 4.18
C ALA A 131 0.92 17.31 4.83
N ILE A 132 1.38 16.39 5.69
CA ILE A 132 0.51 15.51 6.48
C ILE A 132 -0.29 16.31 7.52
N LEU A 133 0.36 17.25 8.23
CA LEU A 133 -0.29 18.06 9.26
C LEU A 133 -1.30 19.05 8.67
N ASP A 134 -1.09 19.49 7.42
CA ASP A 134 -1.99 20.40 6.69
C ASP A 134 -3.18 19.68 6.06
N LEU A 135 -3.24 18.34 6.12
CA LEU A 135 -4.40 17.61 5.60
C LEU A 135 -5.63 17.87 6.47
N PRO A 136 -6.83 18.03 5.86
CA PRO A 136 -8.08 18.06 6.58
C PRO A 136 -8.24 16.82 7.47
N ALA A 137 -9.00 16.94 8.57
CA ALA A 137 -9.20 15.85 9.53
C ALA A 137 -9.76 14.56 8.89
N ASP A 138 -10.46 14.67 7.76
CA ASP A 138 -10.93 13.55 6.94
C ASP A 138 -9.81 12.92 6.09
N GLY A 139 -8.63 13.54 6.05
CA GLY A 139 -7.42 13.04 5.36
C GLY A 139 -7.51 12.99 3.84
N ARG A 140 -8.54 13.62 3.26
CA ARG A 140 -8.62 13.74 1.80
C ARG A 140 -7.65 14.81 1.34
N ALA A 141 -6.77 14.45 0.41
CA ALA A 141 -5.90 15.42 -0.24
C ALA A 141 -6.76 16.54 -0.84
N VAL A 142 -6.44 17.79 -0.50
CA VAL A 142 -7.05 18.96 -1.16
C VAL A 142 -6.71 18.85 -2.64
N ARG A 143 -7.71 18.68 -3.50
CA ARG A 143 -7.49 18.71 -4.95
C ARG A 143 -6.88 20.07 -5.28
N PRO A 144 -5.69 20.13 -5.91
CA PRO A 144 -5.11 21.39 -6.30
C PRO A 144 -6.13 22.12 -7.16
N ARG A 145 -6.50 23.35 -6.76
CA ARG A 145 -7.30 24.24 -7.60
C ARG A 145 -6.55 24.42 -8.91
N LYS A 146 -7.15 24.02 -10.03
CA LYS A 146 -6.63 24.35 -11.36
C LYS A 146 -6.44 25.88 -11.37
N ARG A 147 -5.21 26.37 -11.42
CA ARG A 147 -4.94 27.76 -11.72
C ARG A 147 -5.58 28.02 -13.08
N LYS A 148 -6.60 28.86 -13.11
CA LYS A 148 -7.05 29.48 -14.37
C LYS A 148 -5.88 30.31 -14.85
N VAL A 149 -5.21 29.85 -15.89
CA VAL A 149 -4.32 30.71 -16.69
C VAL A 149 -5.27 31.70 -17.33
N HIS A 150 -5.22 32.94 -16.89
CA HIS A 150 -5.79 34.06 -17.64
C HIS A 150 -4.80 34.31 -18.77
N ASP A 151 -5.15 33.86 -19.97
CA ASP A 151 -4.56 34.37 -21.19
C ASP A 151 -5.05 35.82 -21.32
N GLY A 152 -4.10 36.77 -21.12
CA GLY A 152 -4.21 38.18 -21.45
C GLY A 152 -3.46 38.47 -22.71
#